data_c75ce22f42e9caa9948decb65a171970
#
_entry.id   c75ce22f42e9caa9948decb65a171970
#
_cell.length_a   1.000
_cell.length_b   1.000
_cell.length_c   1.000
_cell.angle_alpha   90.00
_cell.angle_beta   90.00
_cell.angle_gamma   90.00
#
_symmetry.space_group_name_H-M   'P 1'
#
loop_
_entity.id
_entity.type
_entity.pdbx_description
1 polymer ?
#
loop_
_entity_poly.entity_id
_entity_poly.type
_entity_poly.pdbx_seq_one_letter_code
_entity_poly.pdbx_strand_id
1 'polypeptide(L)'
;MKKIAIIGAGISGLYLANIFKQNSDFKVLLFEKNEEINLDDGYGVQLSNNSVKLLNYIGFDQLDNSQKFFPDNLDFYSIDNPDKICDLNISKFNSANNKYTTIKRSSLIKFLISKILKDDIFYGHDISKIDLKEDKIELS
;
A
#
# COMPACT_ATOMS: atom_id res chain seq x y z
N MET A 1 -18.55 14.11 -12.63
CA MET A 1 -17.68 13.28 -11.77
C MET A 1 -17.37 12.00 -12.51
N LYS A 2 -16.09 11.73 -12.79
CA LYS A 2 -15.66 10.50 -13.47
C LYS A 2 -15.59 9.35 -12.47
N LYS A 3 -16.03 8.15 -12.88
CA LYS A 3 -15.91 6.93 -12.07
C LYS A 3 -14.59 6.23 -12.39
N ILE A 4 -13.87 5.81 -11.36
CA ILE A 4 -12.64 5.04 -11.47
C ILE A 4 -12.89 3.71 -10.75
N ALA A 5 -12.77 2.60 -11.49
CA ALA A 5 -12.79 1.27 -10.93
C ALA A 5 -11.34 0.80 -10.69
N ILE A 6 -11.05 0.36 -9.49
CA ILE A 6 -9.75 -0.23 -9.10
C ILE A 6 -10.02 -1.69 -8.77
N ILE A 7 -9.26 -2.60 -9.38
CA ILE A 7 -9.40 -4.04 -9.18
C ILE A 7 -8.26 -4.51 -8.27
N GLY A 8 -8.63 -5.07 -7.13
CA GLY A 8 -7.76 -5.57 -6.08
C GLY A 8 -7.53 -4.57 -4.94
N ALA A 9 -7.92 -4.96 -3.72
CA ALA A 9 -7.71 -4.20 -2.48
C ALA A 9 -6.39 -4.53 -1.77
N GLY A 10 -5.35 -4.83 -2.53
CA GLY A 10 -3.98 -4.91 -2.03
C GLY A 10 -3.41 -3.53 -1.72
N ILE A 11 -2.16 -3.48 -1.22
CA ILE A 11 -1.48 -2.22 -0.85
C ILE A 11 -1.53 -1.19 -1.99
N SER A 12 -1.26 -1.60 -3.23
CA SER A 12 -1.23 -0.69 -4.39
C SER A 12 -2.62 -0.16 -4.73
N GLY A 13 -3.65 -1.01 -4.75
CA GLY A 13 -5.03 -0.60 -5.05
C GLY A 13 -5.58 0.32 -3.97
N LEU A 14 -5.36 -0.01 -2.70
CA LEU A 14 -5.74 0.84 -1.58
C LEU A 14 -5.02 2.19 -1.60
N TYR A 15 -3.73 2.21 -1.91
CA TYR A 15 -2.98 3.46 -2.05
C TYR A 15 -3.53 4.32 -3.19
N LEU A 16 -3.73 3.72 -4.36
CA LEU A 16 -4.27 4.40 -5.54
C LEU A 16 -5.67 4.98 -5.27
N ALA A 17 -6.53 4.21 -4.59
CA ALA A 17 -7.84 4.67 -4.17
C ALA A 17 -7.75 5.93 -3.28
N ASN A 18 -6.83 5.94 -2.32
CA ASN A 18 -6.60 7.10 -1.45
C ASN A 18 -6.14 8.33 -2.23
N ILE A 19 -5.26 8.16 -3.24
CA ILE A 19 -4.80 9.28 -4.07
C ILE A 19 -5.95 9.87 -4.90
N PHE A 20 -6.72 9.04 -5.58
CA PHE A 20 -7.82 9.54 -6.41
C PHE A 20 -8.94 10.19 -5.59
N LYS A 21 -9.18 9.71 -4.37
CA LYS A 21 -10.18 10.31 -3.47
C LYS A 21 -9.84 11.72 -3.00
N GLN A 22 -8.58 12.15 -3.11
CA GLN A 22 -8.22 13.54 -2.80
C GLN A 22 -8.76 14.52 -3.84
N ASN A 23 -9.18 14.05 -5.01
CA ASN A 23 -9.76 14.87 -6.07
C ASN A 23 -11.26 14.58 -6.18
N SER A 24 -12.08 15.59 -5.89
CA SER A 24 -13.56 15.53 -5.95
C SER A 24 -14.13 15.23 -7.34
N ASP A 25 -13.34 15.34 -8.41
CA ASP A 25 -13.76 15.01 -9.77
C ASP A 25 -13.92 13.50 -9.99
N PHE A 26 -13.41 12.68 -9.07
CA PHE A 26 -13.42 11.24 -9.18
C PHE A 26 -14.32 10.60 -8.11
N LYS A 27 -15.13 9.64 -8.54
CA LYS A 27 -15.73 8.63 -7.68
C LYS A 27 -14.94 7.34 -7.83
N VAL A 28 -14.30 6.89 -6.74
CA VAL A 28 -13.51 5.65 -6.73
C VAL A 28 -14.39 4.50 -6.29
N LEU A 29 -14.29 3.37 -7.01
CA LEU A 29 -14.92 2.09 -6.69
C LEU A 29 -13.81 1.05 -6.66
N LEU A 30 -13.61 0.41 -5.52
CA LEU A 30 -12.56 -0.60 -5.31
C LEU A 30 -13.20 -1.98 -5.21
N PHE A 31 -12.80 -2.89 -6.08
CA PHE A 31 -13.31 -4.27 -6.15
C PHE A 31 -12.26 -5.24 -5.60
N GLU A 32 -12.66 -6.11 -4.68
CA GLU A 32 -11.81 -7.14 -4.09
C GLU A 32 -12.51 -8.50 -4.23
N LYS A 33 -11.77 -9.49 -4.73
CA LYS A 33 -12.30 -10.83 -4.95
C LYS A 33 -12.64 -11.59 -3.68
N ASN A 34 -11.87 -11.35 -2.62
CA ASN A 34 -12.12 -12.00 -1.34
C ASN A 34 -13.27 -11.30 -0.61
N GLU A 35 -13.99 -12.06 0.22
CA GLU A 35 -15.08 -11.53 1.07
C GLU A 35 -14.60 -10.54 2.13
N GLU A 36 -13.32 -10.59 2.44
CA GLU A 36 -12.65 -9.65 3.35
C GLU A 36 -11.16 -9.53 3.02
N ILE A 37 -10.53 -8.46 3.49
CA ILE A 37 -9.08 -8.34 3.41
C ILE A 37 -8.46 -9.09 4.58
N ASN A 38 -7.69 -10.14 4.26
CA ASN A 38 -6.96 -10.89 5.25
C ASN A 38 -5.85 -10.02 5.87
N LEU A 39 -6.01 -9.71 7.15
CA LEU A 39 -5.05 -8.92 7.93
C LEU A 39 -4.05 -9.80 8.69
N ASP A 40 -4.33 -11.09 8.82
CA ASP A 40 -3.48 -12.01 9.57
C ASP A 40 -2.35 -12.56 8.72
N ASP A 41 -2.53 -12.56 7.40
CA ASP A 41 -1.47 -12.89 6.46
C ASP A 41 -0.47 -11.76 6.34
N GLY A 42 0.77 -12.07 6.60
CA GLY A 42 1.84 -11.22 6.15
C GLY A 42 2.90 -10.91 7.16
N TYR A 43 4.01 -10.67 6.56
CA TYR A 43 5.29 -10.35 7.18
C TYR A 43 5.43 -8.84 7.36
N GLY A 44 6.59 -8.44 7.87
CA GLY A 44 7.02 -7.05 7.78
C GLY A 44 7.19 -6.62 6.33
N VAL A 45 6.78 -5.40 6.03
CA VAL A 45 7.00 -4.75 4.74
C VAL A 45 8.09 -3.70 4.90
N GLN A 46 9.05 -3.73 4.01
CA GLN A 46 10.11 -2.74 3.96
C GLN A 46 9.72 -1.65 2.96
N LEU A 47 9.67 -0.42 3.44
CA LEU A 47 9.32 0.76 2.68
C LEU A 47 10.57 1.62 2.50
N SER A 48 11.02 1.74 1.26
CA SER A 48 12.09 2.67 0.92
C SER A 48 11.66 4.11 1.13
N ASN A 49 12.60 5.03 1.19
CA ASN A 49 12.34 6.46 1.33
C ASN A 49 11.36 6.99 0.27
N ASN A 50 11.44 6.46 -0.96
CA ASN A 50 10.53 6.81 -2.04
C ASN A 50 9.11 6.38 -1.74
N SER A 51 8.92 5.16 -1.23
CA SER A 51 7.61 4.65 -0.83
C SER A 51 7.04 5.44 0.35
N VAL A 52 7.87 5.76 1.35
CA VAL A 52 7.46 6.58 2.49
C VAL A 52 7.06 7.97 2.04
N LYS A 53 7.83 8.60 1.14
CA LYS A 53 7.47 9.89 0.57
C LYS A 53 6.09 9.87 -0.08
N LEU A 54 5.79 8.84 -0.87
CA LEU A 54 4.48 8.70 -1.50
C LEU A 54 3.37 8.47 -0.46
N LEU A 55 3.59 7.63 0.54
CA LEU A 55 2.62 7.38 1.60
C LEU A 55 2.35 8.61 2.48
N ASN A 56 3.33 9.49 2.63
CA ASN A 56 3.17 10.74 3.38
C ASN A 56 2.17 11.69 2.70
N TYR A 57 1.97 11.63 1.38
CA TYR A 57 0.91 12.38 0.71
C TYR A 57 -0.50 12.03 1.21
N ILE A 58 -0.66 10.86 1.77
CA ILE A 58 -1.92 10.42 2.39
C ILE A 58 -1.84 10.35 3.91
N GLY A 59 -0.83 11.00 4.54
CA GLY A 59 -0.70 11.17 6.00
C GLY A 59 -0.09 9.97 6.72
N PHE A 60 0.78 9.20 6.09
CA PHE A 60 1.50 8.09 6.74
C PHE A 60 2.48 8.58 7.83
N ASP A 61 2.99 9.80 7.72
CA ASP A 61 3.80 10.48 8.73
C ASP A 61 3.06 10.63 10.06
N GLN A 62 1.72 10.75 10.03
CA GLN A 62 0.87 10.87 11.21
C GLN A 62 0.58 9.53 11.90
N LEU A 63 0.88 8.40 11.25
CA LEU A 63 0.74 7.09 11.88
C LEU A 63 1.70 6.95 13.04
N ASP A 64 1.21 6.40 14.17
CA ASP A 64 2.00 6.24 15.39
C ASP A 64 3.33 5.51 15.12
N ASN A 65 4.42 6.10 15.64
CA ASN A 65 5.77 5.56 15.47
C ASN A 65 5.96 4.21 16.18
N SER A 66 5.13 3.86 17.16
CA SER A 66 5.14 2.51 17.77
C SER A 66 4.82 1.38 16.79
N GLN A 67 4.18 1.71 15.65
CA GLN A 67 3.88 0.77 14.59
C GLN A 67 4.98 0.69 13.51
N LYS A 68 6.00 1.52 13.60
CA LYS A 68 7.06 1.67 12.61
C LYS A 68 8.41 1.32 13.23
N PHE A 69 9.25 0.68 12.45
CA PHE A 69 10.65 0.45 12.79
C PHE A 69 11.53 1.12 11.75
N PHE A 70 12.56 1.83 12.19
CA PHE A 70 13.47 2.58 11.34
C PHE A 70 14.86 1.96 11.42
N PRO A 71 15.20 1.00 10.56
CA PRO A 71 16.53 0.40 10.56
C PRO A 71 17.58 1.39 10.02
N ASP A 72 18.77 1.34 10.59
CA ASP A 72 19.91 2.14 10.11
C ASP A 72 20.69 1.40 9.03
N ASN A 73 20.74 0.07 9.10
CA ASN A 73 21.49 -0.77 8.20
C ASN A 73 20.68 -1.96 7.72
N LEU A 74 21.03 -2.47 6.54
CA LEU A 74 20.62 -3.77 6.01
C LEU A 74 21.89 -4.61 5.81
N ASP A 75 21.92 -5.76 6.42
CA ASP A 75 22.99 -6.72 6.30
C ASP A 75 22.54 -7.93 5.48
N PHE A 76 23.39 -8.36 4.57
CA PHE A 76 23.15 -9.53 3.73
C PHE A 76 24.16 -10.62 4.06
N TYR A 77 23.65 -11.81 4.33
CA TYR A 77 24.44 -12.98 4.68
C TYR A 77 24.26 -14.09 3.65
N SER A 78 25.28 -14.94 3.49
CA SER A 78 25.14 -16.18 2.72
C SER A 78 24.25 -17.16 3.49
N ILE A 79 23.47 -17.97 2.77
CA ILE A 79 22.72 -19.07 3.37
C ILE A 79 23.62 -20.27 3.67
N ASP A 80 24.70 -20.43 2.91
CA ASP A 80 25.61 -21.59 3.00
C ASP A 80 26.75 -21.38 3.99
N ASN A 81 26.98 -20.14 4.39
CA ASN A 81 28.10 -19.78 5.24
C ASN A 81 27.73 -18.51 6.04
N PRO A 82 28.16 -18.39 7.32
CA PRO A 82 27.81 -17.25 8.16
C PRO A 82 28.50 -15.94 7.76
N ASP A 83 29.22 -15.93 6.66
CA ASP A 83 29.94 -14.72 6.22
C ASP A 83 28.96 -13.68 5.69
N LYS A 84 29.16 -12.46 6.13
CA LYS A 84 28.43 -11.31 5.66
C LYS A 84 28.87 -11.00 4.21
N ILE A 85 27.90 -11.01 3.30
CA ILE A 85 28.15 -10.68 1.88
C ILE A 85 28.39 -9.19 1.72
N CYS A 86 27.50 -8.38 2.28
CA CYS A 86 27.62 -6.93 2.27
C CYS A 86 26.73 -6.29 3.33
N ASP A 87 26.97 -5.03 3.61
CA ASP A 87 26.06 -4.18 4.36
C ASP A 87 25.72 -2.92 3.57
N LEU A 88 24.56 -2.39 3.87
CA LEU A 88 24.09 -1.14 3.29
C LEU A 88 23.63 -0.22 4.43
N ASN A 89 24.35 0.86 4.63
CA ASN A 89 23.92 1.91 5.55
C ASN A 89 22.80 2.71 4.89
N ILE A 90 21.55 2.35 5.22
CA ILE A 90 20.35 2.98 4.66
C ILE A 90 20.00 4.30 5.33
N SER A 91 20.53 4.56 6.53
CA SER A 91 20.31 5.84 7.22
C SER A 91 20.84 7.03 6.42
N LYS A 92 21.88 6.82 5.60
CA LYS A 92 22.43 7.85 4.70
C LYS A 92 21.46 8.38 3.66
N PHE A 93 20.44 7.61 3.34
CA PHE A 93 19.39 7.99 2.37
C PHE A 93 18.17 8.60 3.05
N ASN A 94 18.11 8.61 4.37
CA ASN A 94 17.00 9.16 5.13
C ASN A 94 17.02 10.69 5.08
N SER A 95 15.83 11.28 5.01
CA SER A 95 15.60 12.69 5.24
C SER A 95 14.70 12.89 6.48
N ALA A 96 14.52 14.12 6.92
CA ALA A 96 13.75 14.42 8.13
C ALA A 96 12.37 13.73 8.14
N ASN A 97 11.68 13.72 7.00
CA ASN A 97 10.31 13.23 6.89
C ASN A 97 10.18 11.91 6.14
N ASN A 98 11.24 11.43 5.48
CA ASN A 98 11.20 10.22 4.68
C ASN A 98 12.31 9.27 5.14
N LYS A 99 12.02 8.45 6.13
CA LYS A 99 12.95 7.44 6.65
C LYS A 99 12.57 6.07 6.09
N TYR A 100 13.58 5.29 5.74
CA TYR A 100 13.36 3.87 5.46
C TYR A 100 12.60 3.24 6.64
N THR A 101 11.52 2.57 6.36
CA THR A 101 10.58 2.12 7.39
C THR A 101 10.24 0.66 7.19
N THR A 102 10.32 -0.13 8.25
CA THR A 102 9.71 -1.46 8.30
C THR A 102 8.43 -1.38 9.12
N ILE A 103 7.36 -1.96 8.60
CA ILE A 103 6.04 -1.97 9.23
C ILE A 103 5.37 -3.32 9.02
N LYS A 104 4.52 -3.75 9.94
CA LYS A 104 3.67 -4.93 9.70
C LYS A 104 2.73 -4.65 8.53
N ARG A 105 2.62 -5.61 7.59
CA ARG A 105 1.72 -5.51 6.43
C ARG A 105 0.29 -5.18 6.88
N SER A 106 -0.19 -5.83 7.93
CA SER A 106 -1.53 -5.58 8.50
C SER A 106 -1.71 -4.14 8.97
N SER A 107 -0.69 -3.54 9.63
CA SER A 107 -0.75 -2.15 10.07
C SER A 107 -0.81 -1.18 8.89
N LEU A 108 -0.04 -1.44 7.83
CA LEU A 108 -0.08 -0.64 6.61
C LEU A 108 -1.44 -0.72 5.92
N ILE A 109 -2.00 -1.93 5.80
CA ILE A 109 -3.33 -2.12 5.19
C ILE A 109 -4.41 -1.45 6.03
N LYS A 110 -4.41 -1.61 7.35
CA LYS A 110 -5.37 -0.93 8.25
C LYS A 110 -5.31 0.59 8.08
N PHE A 111 -4.11 1.15 8.00
CA PHE A 111 -3.91 2.57 7.72
C PHE A 111 -4.52 2.99 6.38
N LEU A 112 -4.27 2.24 5.31
CA LEU A 112 -4.80 2.54 3.99
C LEU A 112 -6.33 2.45 3.92
N ILE A 113 -6.92 1.41 4.52
CA ILE A 113 -8.37 1.20 4.56
C ILE A 113 -9.06 2.29 5.39
N SER A 114 -8.46 2.71 6.50
CA SER A 114 -9.09 3.69 7.41
C SER A 114 -9.46 5.02 6.74
N LYS A 115 -8.91 5.28 5.58
CA LYS A 115 -9.12 6.50 4.79
C LYS A 115 -10.13 6.33 3.64
N ILE A 116 -10.63 5.11 3.42
CA ILE A 116 -11.60 4.79 2.36
C ILE A 116 -12.96 4.56 3.00
N LEU A 117 -14.02 5.10 2.40
CA LEU A 117 -15.38 4.83 2.86
C LEU A 117 -15.72 3.36 2.62
N LYS A 118 -16.39 2.72 3.56
CA LYS A 118 -16.78 1.31 3.45
C LYS A 118 -17.61 1.02 2.20
N ASP A 119 -18.48 1.94 1.83
CA ASP A 119 -19.36 1.82 0.67
C ASP A 119 -18.65 1.97 -0.68
N ASP A 120 -17.37 2.35 -0.68
CA ASP A 120 -16.55 2.43 -1.88
C ASP A 120 -15.75 1.13 -2.14
N ILE A 121 -15.80 0.16 -1.22
CA ILE A 121 -15.12 -1.14 -1.33
C ILE A 121 -16.15 -2.24 -1.52
N PHE A 122 -16.04 -2.96 -2.61
CA PHE A 122 -16.91 -4.06 -2.99
C PHE A 122 -16.15 -5.38 -2.84
N TYR A 123 -16.45 -6.10 -1.77
CA TYR A 123 -15.86 -7.41 -1.49
C TYR A 123 -16.61 -8.53 -2.21
N GLY A 124 -15.97 -9.69 -2.36
CA GLY A 124 -16.56 -10.85 -3.06
C GLY A 124 -16.73 -10.65 -4.56
N HIS A 125 -16.04 -9.68 -5.16
CA HIS A 125 -16.15 -9.34 -6.58
C HIS A 125 -14.86 -9.72 -7.33
N ASP A 126 -14.86 -10.91 -7.92
CA ASP A 126 -13.78 -11.39 -8.78
C ASP A 126 -14.03 -10.94 -10.22
N ILE A 127 -13.35 -9.89 -10.62
CA ILE A 127 -13.49 -9.33 -11.98
C ILE A 127 -12.66 -10.16 -12.95
N SER A 128 -13.33 -10.94 -13.78
CA SER A 128 -12.71 -11.84 -14.76
C SER A 128 -12.61 -11.24 -16.16
N LYS A 129 -13.41 -10.22 -16.46
CA LYS A 129 -13.47 -9.62 -17.81
C LYS A 129 -13.70 -8.12 -17.76
N ILE A 130 -13.06 -7.42 -18.69
CA ILE A 130 -13.22 -5.96 -18.90
C ILE A 130 -13.61 -5.75 -20.36
N ASP A 131 -14.81 -5.23 -20.60
CA ASP A 131 -15.29 -4.88 -21.92
C ASP A 131 -15.34 -3.36 -22.10
N LEU A 132 -14.64 -2.86 -23.10
CA LEU A 132 -14.67 -1.46 -23.48
C LEU A 132 -15.83 -1.22 -24.45
N LYS A 133 -16.75 -0.33 -24.07
CA LYS A 133 -17.83 0.17 -24.90
C LYS A 133 -17.58 1.63 -25.23
N GLU A 134 -18.33 2.20 -26.19
CA GLU A 134 -18.14 3.58 -26.63
C GLU A 134 -18.18 4.58 -25.45
N ASP A 135 -19.14 4.45 -24.55
CA ASP A 135 -19.36 5.41 -23.45
C ASP A 135 -19.10 4.85 -22.05
N LYS A 136 -18.78 3.56 -21.90
CA LYS A 136 -18.62 2.90 -20.61
C LYS A 136 -17.66 1.73 -20.65
N ILE A 137 -17.18 1.37 -19.46
CA ILE A 137 -16.45 0.13 -19.22
C ILE A 137 -17.39 -0.81 -18.47
N GLU A 138 -17.55 -2.03 -18.94
CA GLU A 138 -18.28 -3.10 -18.25
C GLU A 138 -17.30 -4.05 -17.60
N LEU A 139 -17.55 -4.36 -16.33
CA LEU A 139 -16.79 -5.31 -15.52
C LEU A 139 -17.68 -6.52 -15.24
N SER A 140 -17.14 -7.73 -15.43
CA SER A 140 -17.84 -9.00 -15.17
C SER A 140 -16.97 -9.95 -14.37
#